data_ec552a74154625f6a85f563813b8f096
#
_entry.id   ec552a74154625f6a85f563813b8f096
#
_cell.length_a   1.000
_cell.length_b   1.000
_cell.length_c   1.000
_cell.angle_alpha   90.00
_cell.angle_beta   90.00
_cell.angle_gamma   90.00
#
_symmetry.space_group_name_H-M   'P 1'
#
loop_
_entity.id
_entity.type
_entity.pdbx_description
1 polymer ?
#
loop_
_entity_poly.entity_id
_entity_poly.type
_entity_poly.pdbx_seq_one_letter_code
_entity_poly.pdbx_strand_id
1 'polypeptide(L)'
;MNESLRDRIVDAHVHVWTDDTEKYPLAPGFQKDDLWLPSFTPEEHFQYSRAVGKVRMNLVQMTWYGLDHSYILDRIVGDPTTFTGTGMVSAVAGVSLPP
;
A
#
# COMPACT_ATOMS: atom_id res chain seq x y z
N MET A 1 -15.98 3.54 -23.07
CA MET A 1 -14.74 4.23 -22.65
C MET A 1 -13.61 3.81 -23.57
N ASN A 2 -12.85 4.73 -24.10
CA ASN A 2 -11.72 4.39 -24.95
C ASN A 2 -10.48 3.99 -24.12
N GLU A 3 -9.49 3.37 -24.76
CA GLU A 3 -8.31 2.87 -24.09
C GLU A 3 -7.51 3.94 -23.36
N SER A 4 -7.43 5.16 -23.89
CA SER A 4 -6.65 6.22 -23.28
C SER A 4 -7.24 6.68 -21.94
N LEU A 5 -8.57 6.61 -21.77
CA LEU A 5 -9.20 6.85 -20.49
C LEU A 5 -8.95 5.71 -19.52
N ARG A 6 -8.99 4.46 -19.99
CA ARG A 6 -8.70 3.28 -19.15
C ARG A 6 -7.27 3.28 -18.64
N ASP A 7 -6.31 3.80 -19.43
CA ASP A 7 -4.91 3.90 -19.02
C ASP A 7 -4.65 5.03 -18.04
N ARG A 8 -5.64 5.89 -17.78
CA ARG A 8 -5.51 7.03 -16.87
C ARG A 8 -6.22 6.85 -15.54
N ILE A 9 -6.70 5.65 -15.26
CA ILE A 9 -7.38 5.37 -14.01
C ILE A 9 -6.34 5.27 -12.89
N VAL A 10 -6.56 6.03 -11.82
CA VAL A 10 -5.73 5.98 -10.61
C VAL A 10 -6.64 5.68 -9.42
N ASP A 11 -6.33 4.61 -8.70
CA ASP A 11 -6.93 4.38 -7.39
C ASP A 11 -6.09 5.12 -6.36
N ALA A 12 -6.63 6.19 -5.82
CA ALA A 12 -5.88 7.15 -5.00
C ALA A 12 -5.67 6.70 -3.56
N HIS A 13 -6.35 5.65 -3.11
CA HIS A 13 -6.30 5.23 -1.70
C HIS A 13 -6.41 3.72 -1.58
N VAL A 14 -5.27 3.04 -1.65
CA VAL A 14 -5.21 1.58 -1.58
C VAL A 14 -4.35 1.18 -0.40
N HIS A 15 -4.91 0.40 0.52
CA HIS A 15 -4.15 -0.27 1.57
C HIS A 15 -3.81 -1.68 1.11
N VAL A 16 -2.55 -2.04 1.23
CA VAL A 16 -2.08 -3.38 0.88
C VAL A 16 -1.27 -3.97 2.02
N TRP A 17 -1.31 -5.28 2.15
CA TRP A 17 -0.52 -6.01 3.12
C TRP A 17 -0.30 -7.43 2.65
N THR A 18 0.71 -8.09 3.23
CA THR A 18 1.09 -9.46 2.92
C THR A 18 0.98 -10.34 4.16
N ASP A 19 0.85 -11.63 3.96
CA ASP A 19 0.91 -12.60 5.06
C ASP A 19 2.36 -12.96 5.46
N ASP A 20 3.36 -12.44 4.73
CA ASP A 20 4.77 -12.65 5.04
C ASP A 20 5.22 -11.69 6.17
N THR A 21 4.87 -12.06 7.39
CA THR A 21 5.19 -11.25 8.57
C THR A 21 6.62 -11.44 9.07
N GLU A 22 7.38 -12.33 8.47
CA GLU A 22 8.82 -12.44 8.73
C GLU A 22 9.58 -11.34 7.99
N LYS A 23 9.28 -11.14 6.73
CA LYS A 23 9.89 -10.09 5.93
C LYS A 23 9.33 -8.70 6.25
N TYR A 24 8.04 -8.64 6.53
CA TYR A 24 7.32 -7.39 6.83
C TYR A 24 6.58 -7.55 8.15
N PRO A 25 7.27 -7.37 9.29
CA PRO A 25 6.65 -7.58 10.60
C PRO A 25 5.59 -6.53 10.90
N LEU A 26 4.58 -6.96 11.64
CA LEU A 26 3.56 -6.07 12.16
C LEU A 26 4.15 -5.17 13.25
N ALA A 27 3.62 -3.96 13.38
CA ALA A 27 4.03 -3.05 14.44
C ALA A 27 3.66 -3.62 15.83
N PRO A 28 4.37 -3.19 16.89
CA PRO A 28 4.02 -3.61 18.24
C PRO A 28 2.54 -3.37 18.56
N GLY A 29 1.89 -4.36 19.15
CA GLY A 29 0.48 -4.29 19.49
C GLY A 29 -0.45 -4.89 18.46
N PHE A 30 0.05 -5.27 17.29
CA PHE A 30 -0.75 -5.93 16.25
C PHE A 30 -0.34 -7.39 16.10
N GLN A 31 -1.33 -8.24 15.85
CA GLN A 31 -1.15 -9.68 15.61
C GLN A 31 -1.84 -10.05 14.31
N LYS A 32 -1.50 -11.23 13.75
CA LYS A 32 -2.13 -11.70 12.52
C LYS A 32 -3.65 -11.78 12.61
N ASP A 33 -4.19 -12.08 13.79
CA ASP A 33 -5.63 -12.15 14.00
C ASP A 33 -6.32 -10.78 13.89
N ASP A 34 -5.56 -9.69 14.00
CA ASP A 34 -6.11 -8.34 13.84
C ASP A 34 -6.34 -7.97 12.38
N LEU A 35 -5.73 -8.70 11.46
CA LEU A 35 -5.87 -8.41 10.02
C LEU A 35 -7.25 -8.81 9.54
N TRP A 36 -7.88 -7.95 8.75
CA TRP A 36 -9.21 -8.21 8.18
C TRP A 36 -9.21 -9.44 7.28
N LEU A 37 -8.14 -9.62 6.52
CA LEU A 37 -7.86 -10.78 5.68
C LEU A 37 -6.40 -11.16 5.93
N PRO A 38 -5.99 -12.42 5.71
CA PRO A 38 -4.59 -12.81 5.86
C PRO A 38 -3.65 -11.97 5.00
N SER A 39 -4.08 -11.58 3.82
CA SER A 39 -3.34 -10.71 2.91
C SER A 39 -4.29 -9.92 2.03
N PHE A 40 -3.82 -8.79 1.54
CA PHE A 40 -4.42 -8.10 0.40
C PHE A 40 -3.31 -7.39 -0.36
N THR A 41 -2.68 -8.12 -1.27
CA THR A 41 -1.55 -7.62 -2.05
C THR A 41 -2.04 -6.81 -3.26
N PRO A 42 -1.16 -6.03 -3.91
CA PRO A 42 -1.51 -5.38 -5.17
C PRO A 42 -2.01 -6.37 -6.24
N GLU A 43 -1.43 -7.56 -6.28
CA GLU A 43 -1.86 -8.61 -7.21
C GLU A 43 -3.29 -9.06 -6.94
N GLU A 44 -3.67 -9.17 -5.67
CA GLU A 44 -5.05 -9.49 -5.29
C GLU A 44 -6.01 -8.38 -5.67
N HIS A 45 -5.61 -7.11 -5.49
CA HIS A 45 -6.38 -5.96 -5.95
C HIS A 45 -6.59 -6.01 -7.46
N PHE A 46 -5.55 -6.33 -8.23
CA PHE A 46 -5.63 -6.39 -9.68
C PHE A 46 -6.61 -7.44 -10.19
N GLN A 47 -6.88 -8.50 -9.43
CA GLN A 47 -7.90 -9.49 -9.82
C GLN A 47 -9.27 -8.84 -10.03
N TYR A 48 -9.55 -7.76 -9.32
CA TYR A 48 -10.81 -7.02 -9.42
C TYR A 48 -10.69 -5.81 -10.34
N SER A 49 -9.61 -5.05 -10.22
CA SER A 49 -9.51 -3.75 -10.87
C SER A 49 -9.15 -3.83 -12.36
N ARG A 50 -8.49 -4.89 -12.82
CA ARG A 50 -8.11 -5.01 -14.23
C ARG A 50 -9.30 -5.14 -15.17
N ALA A 51 -10.47 -5.53 -14.68
CA ALA A 51 -11.69 -5.53 -15.47
C ALA A 51 -12.11 -4.09 -15.87
N VAL A 52 -11.73 -3.09 -15.08
CA VAL A 52 -12.01 -1.68 -15.35
C VAL A 52 -11.00 -1.09 -16.34
N GLY A 53 -9.75 -1.53 -16.28
CA GLY A 53 -8.69 -1.03 -17.12
C GLY A 53 -7.32 -1.19 -16.49
N LYS A 54 -6.34 -0.47 -17.02
CA LYS A 54 -5.00 -0.43 -16.47
C LYS A 54 -4.96 0.60 -15.35
N VAL A 55 -4.95 0.11 -14.11
CA VAL A 55 -5.10 0.94 -12.92
C VAL A 55 -3.74 1.22 -12.31
N ARG A 56 -3.44 2.49 -12.05
CA ARG A 56 -2.33 2.89 -11.19
C ARG A 56 -2.85 3.03 -9.77
N MET A 57 -1.98 2.81 -8.78
CA MET A 57 -2.37 2.84 -7.38
C MET A 57 -1.49 3.79 -6.58
N ASN A 58 -2.12 4.57 -5.70
CA ASN A 58 -1.41 5.20 -4.60
C ASN A 58 -1.55 4.31 -3.38
N LEU A 59 -0.44 3.71 -2.95
CA LEU A 59 -0.41 2.80 -1.82
C LEU A 59 -0.30 3.62 -0.54
N VAL A 60 -1.34 3.56 0.28
CA VAL A 60 -1.41 4.28 1.55
C VAL A 60 -0.96 3.34 2.66
N GLN A 61 -0.01 3.80 3.48
CA GLN A 61 0.55 3.00 4.57
C GLN A 61 -0.56 2.39 5.43
N MET A 62 -0.47 1.09 5.65
CA MET A 62 -1.43 0.37 6.46
C MET A 62 -1.09 0.50 7.94
N THR A 63 -2.10 0.77 8.76
CA THR A 63 -1.95 1.06 10.19
C THR A 63 -1.16 -0.01 10.93
N TRP A 64 -1.38 -1.29 10.65
CA TRP A 64 -0.70 -2.35 11.37
C TRP A 64 0.77 -2.54 11.00
N TYR A 65 1.29 -1.82 10.01
CA TYR A 65 2.75 -1.72 9.79
C TYR A 65 3.36 -0.54 10.55
N GLY A 66 2.54 0.34 11.12
CA GLY A 66 3.02 1.49 11.86
C GLY A 66 3.87 2.41 10.99
N LEU A 67 5.05 2.77 11.48
CA LEU A 67 5.97 3.65 10.77
C LEU A 67 6.99 2.91 9.89
N ASP A 68 6.90 1.59 9.82
CA ASP A 68 7.73 0.78 8.93
C ASP A 68 7.08 0.72 7.55
N HIS A 69 7.59 1.51 6.62
CA HIS A 69 7.06 1.63 5.26
C HIS A 69 7.69 0.64 4.28
N SER A 70 8.45 -0.33 4.76
CA SER A 70 9.22 -1.24 3.88
C SER A 70 8.35 -1.92 2.83
N TYR A 71 7.15 -2.36 3.20
CA TYR A 71 6.30 -3.09 2.26
C TYR A 71 5.89 -2.23 1.06
N ILE A 72 5.32 -1.04 1.31
CA ILE A 72 4.89 -0.18 0.19
C ILE A 72 6.10 0.35 -0.59
N LEU A 73 7.22 0.64 0.07
CA LEU A 73 8.43 1.10 -0.62
C LEU A 73 8.99 0.03 -1.55
N ASP A 74 9.03 -1.23 -1.12
CA ASP A 74 9.49 -2.33 -1.97
C ASP A 74 8.59 -2.50 -3.19
N ARG A 75 7.28 -2.35 -3.02
CA ARG A 75 6.35 -2.44 -4.14
C ARG A 75 6.53 -1.29 -5.12
N ILE A 76 6.76 -0.07 -4.62
CA ILE A 76 6.97 1.11 -5.47
C ILE A 76 8.28 0.96 -6.27
N VAL A 77 9.36 0.55 -5.61
CA VAL A 77 10.65 0.33 -6.28
C VAL A 77 10.53 -0.74 -7.35
N GLY A 78 9.72 -1.77 -7.09
CA GLY A 78 9.52 -2.86 -8.06
C GLY A 78 8.74 -2.44 -9.31
N ASP A 79 7.86 -1.45 -9.20
CA ASP A 79 7.08 -0.95 -10.35
C ASP A 79 6.66 0.51 -10.13
N PRO A 80 7.59 1.47 -10.32
CA PRO A 80 7.30 2.89 -10.04
C PRO A 80 6.35 3.53 -11.04
N THR A 81 6.05 2.86 -12.16
CA THR A 81 5.07 3.37 -13.12
C THR A 81 3.64 3.08 -12.71
N THR A 82 3.43 2.05 -11.90
CA THR A 82 2.11 1.63 -11.42
C THR A 82 1.82 2.15 -10.02
N PHE A 83 2.83 2.23 -9.16
CA PHE A 83 2.66 2.52 -7.74
C PHE A 83 3.31 3.84 -7.33
N THR A 84 2.57 4.61 -6.54
CA THR A 84 3.09 5.70 -5.71
C THR A 84 2.72 5.40 -4.26
N GLY A 85 3.14 6.23 -3.33
CA GLY A 85 2.87 5.95 -1.92
C GLY A 85 2.56 7.20 -1.11
N THR A 86 1.78 6.99 -0.06
CA THR A 86 1.51 7.97 0.99
C THR A 86 1.85 7.35 2.33
N GLY A 87 2.78 7.99 3.03
CA GLY A 87 3.27 7.49 4.31
C GLY A 87 2.54 8.05 5.51
N MET A 88 2.92 7.52 6.68
CA MET A 88 2.48 8.01 7.98
C MET A 88 3.67 8.61 8.71
N VAL A 89 3.40 9.63 9.52
CA VAL A 89 4.39 10.22 10.43
C VAL A 89 3.81 10.24 11.84
N SER A 90 4.69 10.17 12.85
CA SER A 90 4.27 10.28 14.23
C SER A 90 4.25 11.74 14.65
N ALA A 91 3.07 12.26 14.96
CA ALA A 91 2.93 13.58 15.54
C ALA A 91 3.17 13.59 17.06
N VAL A 92 3.16 12.41 17.69
CA VAL A 92 3.21 12.28 19.15
C VAL A 92 4.63 12.44 19.70
N ALA A 93 5.63 12.05 18.94
CA ALA A 93 7.02 12.05 19.39
C ALA A 93 7.71 13.42 19.28
N GLY A 94 6.98 14.48 18.91
CA GLY A 94 7.58 15.78 18.70
C GLY A 94 8.61 15.80 17.57
N VAL A 95 8.45 14.91 16.60
CA VAL A 95 9.37 14.82 15.47
C VAL A 95 9.17 16.04 14.59
N SER A 96 10.22 16.88 14.51
CA SER A 96 10.26 17.92 13.51
C SER A 96 10.58 17.31 12.17
N LEU A 97 9.70 17.51 11.20
CA LEU A 97 10.04 17.12 9.85
C LEU A 97 11.16 18.03 9.35
N PRO A 98 12.13 17.49 8.59
CA PRO A 98 13.15 18.35 7.98
C PRO A 98 12.49 19.41 7.09
N PRO A 99 13.05 20.60 7.06
CA PRO A 99 12.53 21.65 6.18
C PRO A 99 12.60 21.27 4.72
#